data_8aee22252094ea76f3f086b0c41fef2a
#
_entry.id   8aee22252094ea76f3f086b0c41fef2a
#
_cell.length_a   1.000
_cell.length_b   1.000
_cell.length_c   1.000
_cell.angle_alpha   90.00
_cell.angle_beta   90.00
_cell.angle_gamma   90.00
#
_symmetry.space_group_name_H-M   'P 1'
#
loop_
_entity.id
_entity.type
_entity.pdbx_description
1 polymer ?
#
loop_
_entity_poly.entity_id
_entity_poly.type
_entity_poly.pdbx_seq_one_letter_code
_entity_poly.pdbx_strand_id
1 'polypeptide(L)'
;MKRILFICHGNICRSPMAEFVMKDLVKKAGLASQFHIESAATSREEIGNPVYLPARRKLAEHGISCEGHAARQLTNRDYDEYDLLIGMDQANLRDMYRICGGDYVGKMSLLMDHTAHPGNVADPWYTEDFEATWKDVLDGCQGLLKEFMTERGDSNGTKR
;
A
#
# COMPACT_ATOMS: atom_id res chain seq x y z
N MET A 1 -7.55 0.06 -16.01
CA MET A 1 -6.87 -0.63 -14.89
C MET A 1 -6.26 0.39 -13.95
N LYS A 2 -6.54 0.27 -12.67
CA LYS A 2 -5.95 1.14 -11.65
C LYS A 2 -4.63 0.54 -11.18
N ARG A 3 -3.54 1.29 -11.27
CA ARG A 3 -2.22 0.82 -10.89
C ARG A 3 -1.78 1.51 -9.60
N ILE A 4 -1.60 0.73 -8.54
CA ILE A 4 -1.28 1.24 -7.19
C ILE A 4 0.06 0.69 -6.73
N LEU A 5 0.94 1.57 -6.24
CA LEU A 5 2.22 1.20 -5.67
C LEU A 5 2.26 1.66 -4.22
N PHE A 6 2.40 0.70 -3.30
CA PHE A 6 2.55 1.00 -1.87
C PHE A 6 4.03 1.08 -1.52
N ILE A 7 4.40 2.07 -0.71
CA ILE A 7 5.80 2.39 -0.46
C ILE A 7 6.07 2.57 1.02
N CYS A 8 7.14 1.91 1.53
CA CYS A 8 7.65 2.16 2.87
C CYS A 8 9.17 2.15 2.81
N HIS A 9 9.84 2.24 3.97
CA HIS A 9 11.29 2.35 3.99
C HIS A 9 11.98 1.11 3.40
N GLY A 10 11.64 -0.09 3.89
CA GLY A 10 12.35 -1.33 3.53
C GLY A 10 11.63 -2.26 2.58
N ASN A 11 10.33 -2.07 2.37
CA ASN A 11 9.50 -2.95 1.54
C ASN A 11 9.48 -4.42 2.04
N ILE A 12 9.57 -4.60 3.35
CA ILE A 12 9.46 -5.94 3.94
C ILE A 12 8.35 -6.03 4.99
N CYS A 13 7.71 -4.93 5.33
CA CYS A 13 6.73 -4.89 6.42
C CYS A 13 5.44 -4.19 6.00
N ARG A 14 5.35 -2.86 6.15
CA ARG A 14 4.11 -2.12 5.93
C ARG A 14 3.65 -2.13 4.48
N SER A 15 4.54 -1.83 3.53
CA SER A 15 4.13 -1.75 2.13
C SER A 15 3.73 -3.10 1.55
N PRO A 16 4.44 -4.22 1.84
CA PRO A 16 3.94 -5.49 1.33
C PRO A 16 2.66 -5.93 2.05
N MET A 17 2.47 -5.60 3.33
CA MET A 17 1.19 -5.87 3.99
C MET A 17 0.05 -5.17 3.24
N ALA A 18 0.24 -3.89 2.90
CA ALA A 18 -0.77 -3.14 2.14
C ALA A 18 -1.00 -3.75 0.76
N GLU A 19 0.06 -4.14 0.08
CA GLU A 19 -0.06 -4.78 -1.23
C GLU A 19 -0.94 -6.02 -1.17
N PHE A 20 -0.64 -6.93 -0.24
CA PHE A 20 -1.35 -8.21 -0.19
C PHE A 20 -2.75 -8.08 0.40
N VAL A 21 -2.96 -7.17 1.34
CA VAL A 21 -4.31 -6.87 1.84
C VAL A 21 -5.18 -6.29 0.71
N MET A 22 -4.64 -5.34 -0.06
CA MET A 22 -5.40 -4.75 -1.15
C MET A 22 -5.73 -5.78 -2.22
N LYS A 23 -4.77 -6.65 -2.57
CA LYS A 23 -5.01 -7.74 -3.52
C LYS A 23 -6.14 -8.66 -3.04
N ASP A 24 -6.17 -8.97 -1.76
CA ASP A 24 -7.21 -9.82 -1.18
C ASP A 24 -8.57 -9.13 -1.23
N LEU A 25 -8.63 -7.84 -0.90
CA LEU A 25 -9.88 -7.09 -0.91
C LEU A 25 -10.47 -6.99 -2.31
N VAL A 26 -9.66 -6.67 -3.32
CA VAL A 26 -10.17 -6.53 -4.69
C VAL A 26 -10.60 -7.88 -5.26
N LYS A 27 -9.91 -8.95 -4.89
CA LYS A 27 -10.28 -10.31 -5.29
C LYS A 27 -11.66 -10.67 -4.72
N LYS A 28 -11.87 -10.41 -3.43
CA LYS A 28 -13.14 -10.71 -2.77
C LYS A 28 -14.28 -9.87 -3.32
N ALA A 29 -13.98 -8.69 -3.81
CA ALA A 29 -14.98 -7.81 -4.42
C ALA A 29 -15.24 -8.14 -5.90
N GLY A 30 -14.52 -9.11 -6.47
CA GLY A 30 -14.67 -9.46 -7.88
C GLY A 30 -14.01 -8.46 -8.83
N LEU A 31 -13.06 -7.67 -8.33
CA LEU A 31 -12.45 -6.56 -9.07
C LEU A 31 -10.98 -6.77 -9.40
N ALA A 32 -10.45 -7.97 -9.17
CA ALA A 32 -9.00 -8.22 -9.31
C ALA A 32 -8.47 -7.83 -10.69
N SER A 33 -9.24 -8.04 -11.76
CA SER A 33 -8.80 -7.73 -13.12
C SER A 33 -8.71 -6.23 -13.39
N GLN A 34 -9.23 -5.40 -12.52
CA GLN A 34 -9.24 -3.95 -12.69
C GLN A 34 -8.12 -3.25 -11.92
N PHE A 35 -7.27 -4.03 -11.25
CA PHE A 35 -6.17 -3.49 -10.45
C PHE A 35 -4.85 -4.14 -10.79
N HIS A 36 -3.79 -3.33 -10.75
CA HIS A 36 -2.41 -3.81 -10.73
C HIS A 36 -1.79 -3.22 -9.46
N ILE A 37 -1.39 -4.08 -8.55
CA ILE A 37 -0.96 -3.67 -7.21
C ILE A 37 0.42 -4.21 -6.92
N GLU A 38 1.35 -3.34 -6.53
CA GLU A 38 2.71 -3.73 -6.15
C GLU A 38 3.17 -2.87 -4.97
N SER A 39 4.38 -3.15 -4.49
CA SER A 39 4.99 -2.37 -3.43
C SER A 39 6.48 -2.18 -3.68
N ALA A 40 7.06 -1.17 -3.06
CA ALA A 40 8.47 -0.83 -3.23
C ALA A 40 9.02 -0.15 -1.97
N ALA A 41 10.34 -0.02 -1.89
CA ALA A 41 11.04 0.61 -0.79
C ALA A 41 11.62 1.96 -1.21
N THR A 42 11.75 2.89 -0.25
CA THR A 42 12.53 4.10 -0.50
C THR A 42 14.03 3.82 -0.33
N SER A 43 14.40 2.78 0.43
CA SER A 43 15.81 2.46 0.67
C SER A 43 16.23 1.20 -0.11
N ARG A 44 17.53 0.91 -0.05
CA ARG A 44 18.12 -0.26 -0.68
C ARG A 44 18.48 -1.34 0.33
N GLU A 45 18.12 -1.14 1.60
CA GLU A 45 18.63 -1.97 2.69
C GLU A 45 18.17 -3.42 2.63
N GLU A 46 16.97 -3.65 2.09
CA GLU A 46 16.34 -4.98 2.10
C GLU A 46 16.10 -5.56 0.70
N ILE A 47 16.73 -4.99 -0.34
CA ILE A 47 16.49 -5.45 -1.72
C ILE A 47 16.64 -6.96 -1.81
N GLY A 48 15.63 -7.61 -2.39
CA GLY A 48 15.62 -9.06 -2.59
C GLY A 48 15.04 -9.86 -1.44
N ASN A 49 14.80 -9.24 -0.28
CA ASN A 49 14.32 -9.96 0.89
C ASN A 49 12.82 -10.20 0.86
N PRO A 50 12.35 -11.32 1.45
CA PRO A 50 10.92 -11.61 1.56
C PRO A 50 10.28 -10.75 2.64
N VAL A 51 8.96 -10.88 2.79
CA VAL A 51 8.23 -10.21 3.85
C VAL A 51 8.80 -10.65 5.21
N TYR A 52 8.99 -9.67 6.09
CA TYR A 52 9.48 -9.89 7.47
C TYR A 52 8.56 -10.89 8.19
N LEU A 53 9.15 -11.86 8.88
CA LEU A 53 8.39 -12.99 9.42
C LEU A 53 7.17 -12.58 10.27
N PRO A 54 7.26 -11.65 11.22
CA PRO A 54 6.07 -11.25 11.98
C PRO A 54 4.96 -10.66 11.13
N ALA A 55 5.30 -9.91 10.07
CA ALA A 55 4.31 -9.37 9.14
C ALA A 55 3.66 -10.50 8.34
N ARG A 56 4.48 -11.46 7.91
CA ARG A 56 4.00 -12.65 7.19
C ARG A 56 3.02 -13.44 8.04
N ARG A 57 3.35 -13.60 9.33
CA ARG A 57 2.46 -14.30 10.27
C ARG A 57 1.14 -13.58 10.45
N LYS A 58 1.20 -12.24 10.53
CA LYS A 58 -0.03 -11.44 10.68
C LYS A 58 -0.95 -11.61 9.47
N LEU A 59 -0.39 -11.58 8.26
CA LEU A 59 -1.16 -11.82 7.04
C LEU A 59 -1.75 -13.23 7.06
N ALA A 60 -0.97 -14.23 7.45
CA ALA A 60 -1.43 -15.63 7.51
C ALA A 60 -2.59 -15.83 8.48
N GLU A 61 -2.63 -15.06 9.58
CA GLU A 61 -3.76 -15.10 10.52
C GLU A 61 -5.08 -14.77 9.83
N HIS A 62 -5.02 -14.01 8.75
CA HIS A 62 -6.20 -13.60 7.99
C HIS A 62 -6.31 -14.35 6.65
N GLY A 63 -5.58 -15.44 6.51
CA GLY A 63 -5.65 -16.28 5.32
C GLY A 63 -4.99 -15.70 4.09
N ILE A 64 -4.07 -14.74 4.26
CA ILE A 64 -3.41 -14.06 3.15
C ILE A 64 -1.98 -14.55 3.00
N SER A 65 -1.65 -15.06 1.81
CA SER A 65 -0.29 -15.45 1.45
C SER A 65 0.45 -14.27 0.85
N CYS A 66 1.72 -14.12 1.21
CA CYS A 66 2.61 -13.13 0.60
C CYS A 66 3.80 -13.82 -0.09
N GLU A 67 3.60 -15.07 -0.48
CA GLU A 67 4.64 -15.86 -1.12
C GLU A 67 5.09 -15.20 -2.43
N GLY A 68 6.39 -15.24 -2.68
CA GLY A 68 6.97 -14.70 -3.90
C GLY A 68 7.39 -13.24 -3.81
N HIS A 69 7.09 -12.55 -2.71
CA HIS A 69 7.49 -11.16 -2.54
C HIS A 69 9.01 -11.06 -2.37
N ALA A 70 9.61 -10.11 -3.09
CA ALA A 70 11.02 -9.73 -2.91
C ALA A 70 11.07 -8.20 -2.93
N ALA A 71 11.67 -7.60 -1.91
CA ALA A 71 11.76 -6.15 -1.79
C ALA A 71 12.50 -5.56 -2.98
N ARG A 72 11.99 -4.44 -3.51
CA ARG A 72 12.65 -3.67 -4.57
C ARG A 72 12.61 -2.19 -4.24
N GLN A 73 13.49 -1.42 -4.86
CA GLN A 73 13.53 0.01 -4.62
C GLN A 73 12.63 0.77 -5.60
N LEU A 74 11.98 1.81 -5.09
CA LEU A 74 11.22 2.77 -5.89
C LEU A 74 12.17 3.47 -6.87
N THR A 75 11.70 3.69 -8.10
CA THR A 75 12.43 4.44 -9.12
C THR A 75 11.56 5.59 -9.62
N ASN A 76 12.19 6.57 -10.29
CA ASN A 76 11.42 7.69 -10.85
C ASN A 76 10.48 7.26 -11.97
N ARG A 77 10.76 6.12 -12.62
CA ARG A 77 9.87 5.57 -13.65
C ARG A 77 8.55 5.09 -13.07
N ASP A 78 8.55 4.65 -11.80
CA ASP A 78 7.33 4.22 -11.13
C ASP A 78 6.30 5.34 -11.09
N TYR A 79 6.75 6.59 -11.02
CA TYR A 79 5.84 7.73 -10.99
C TYR A 79 4.98 7.77 -12.26
N ASP A 80 5.56 7.47 -13.41
CA ASP A 80 4.81 7.48 -14.67
C ASP A 80 3.95 6.23 -14.84
N GLU A 81 4.41 5.10 -14.29
CA GLU A 81 3.76 3.81 -14.50
C GLU A 81 2.56 3.55 -13.59
N TYR A 82 2.50 4.20 -12.43
CA TYR A 82 1.43 3.98 -11.47
C TYR A 82 0.51 5.18 -11.37
N ASP A 83 -0.77 4.91 -11.09
CA ASP A 83 -1.78 5.95 -10.92
C ASP A 83 -1.70 6.56 -9.52
N LEU A 84 -1.40 5.73 -8.52
CA LEU A 84 -1.28 6.14 -7.12
C LEU A 84 0.00 5.59 -6.52
N LEU A 85 0.75 6.45 -5.84
CA LEU A 85 1.93 6.08 -5.07
C LEU A 85 1.63 6.42 -3.60
N ILE A 86 1.51 5.38 -2.78
CA ILE A 86 0.97 5.51 -1.43
C ILE A 86 2.06 5.18 -0.41
N GLY A 87 2.48 6.19 0.36
CA GLY A 87 3.44 6.01 1.45
C GLY A 87 2.75 5.66 2.75
N MET A 88 3.53 5.19 3.72
CA MET A 88 2.99 4.79 5.03
C MET A 88 3.13 5.89 6.06
N ASP A 89 4.15 6.74 5.94
CA ASP A 89 4.39 7.83 6.88
C ASP A 89 5.03 9.04 6.17
N GLN A 90 5.18 10.14 6.89
CA GLN A 90 5.72 11.38 6.33
C GLN A 90 7.15 11.22 5.84
N ALA A 91 7.95 10.39 6.49
CA ALA A 91 9.32 10.14 6.05
C ALA A 91 9.34 9.44 4.70
N ASN A 92 8.43 8.48 4.51
CA ASN A 92 8.28 7.81 3.20
C ASN A 92 7.91 8.83 2.13
N LEU A 93 6.93 9.69 2.42
CA LEU A 93 6.45 10.67 1.46
C LEU A 93 7.56 11.63 1.04
N ARG A 94 8.36 12.10 1.99
CA ARG A 94 9.49 12.98 1.72
C ARG A 94 10.50 12.30 0.78
N ASP A 95 10.81 11.03 1.05
CA ASP A 95 11.75 10.27 0.22
C ASP A 95 11.17 9.98 -1.15
N MET A 96 9.85 9.75 -1.24
CA MET A 96 9.17 9.56 -2.52
C MET A 96 9.31 10.82 -3.40
N TYR A 97 9.10 12.00 -2.83
CA TYR A 97 9.29 13.26 -3.56
C TYR A 97 10.71 13.38 -4.08
N ARG A 98 11.69 13.04 -3.25
CA ARG A 98 13.10 13.13 -3.62
C ARG A 98 13.44 12.17 -4.76
N ILE A 99 13.01 10.91 -4.66
CA ILE A 99 13.33 9.88 -5.65
C ILE A 99 12.67 10.17 -6.99
N CYS A 100 11.41 10.63 -6.97
CA CYS A 100 10.61 10.83 -8.17
C CYS A 100 10.72 12.24 -8.73
N GLY A 101 11.42 13.14 -8.04
CA GLY A 101 11.58 14.51 -8.50
C GLY A 101 10.36 15.39 -8.27
N GLY A 102 9.48 15.02 -7.33
CA GLY A 102 8.28 15.78 -6.99
C GLY A 102 7.01 14.99 -7.30
N ASP A 103 5.87 15.65 -7.14
CA ASP A 103 4.56 15.05 -7.40
C ASP A 103 3.73 15.98 -8.31
N TYR A 104 4.13 16.09 -9.58
CA TYR A 104 3.59 17.07 -10.52
C TYR A 104 2.11 16.88 -10.82
N VAL A 105 1.62 15.63 -10.74
CA VAL A 105 0.26 15.28 -11.18
C VAL A 105 -0.64 14.92 -10.01
N GLY A 106 -0.12 14.99 -8.78
CA GLY A 106 -0.91 14.70 -7.59
C GLY A 106 -1.22 13.22 -7.40
N LYS A 107 -0.21 12.34 -7.61
CA LYS A 107 -0.37 10.89 -7.45
C LYS A 107 -0.01 10.38 -6.06
N MET A 108 0.72 11.18 -5.27
CA MET A 108 1.27 10.72 -3.98
C MET A 108 0.38 11.10 -2.81
N SER A 109 0.20 10.15 -1.90
CA SER A 109 -0.53 10.37 -0.65
C SER A 109 -0.04 9.38 0.40
N LEU A 110 -0.53 9.55 1.63
CA LEU A 110 -0.33 8.57 2.70
C LEU A 110 -1.51 7.62 2.72
N LEU A 111 -1.26 6.38 3.11
CA LEU A 111 -2.34 5.39 3.20
C LEU A 111 -3.48 5.89 4.09
N MET A 112 -3.14 6.48 5.24
CA MET A 112 -4.16 6.93 6.19
C MET A 112 -4.92 8.17 5.72
N ASP A 113 -4.48 8.86 4.65
CA ASP A 113 -5.25 9.94 4.03
C ASP A 113 -6.58 9.43 3.45
N HIS A 114 -6.68 8.13 3.22
CA HIS A 114 -7.86 7.48 2.63
C HIS A 114 -8.80 6.95 3.72
N THR A 115 -8.63 7.39 4.95
CA THR A 115 -9.42 6.96 6.11
C THR A 115 -9.98 8.18 6.84
N ALA A 116 -10.83 7.92 7.84
CA ALA A 116 -11.33 8.97 8.72
C ALA A 116 -10.29 9.42 9.75
N HIS A 117 -9.12 8.76 9.79
CA HIS A 117 -8.07 9.03 10.77
C HIS A 117 -6.73 9.30 10.07
N PRO A 118 -6.58 10.44 9.38
CA PRO A 118 -5.33 10.74 8.68
C PRO A 118 -4.12 10.71 9.61
N GLY A 119 -2.96 10.37 9.06
CA GLY A 119 -1.73 10.29 9.83
C GLY A 119 -0.81 9.23 9.26
N ASN A 120 0.06 8.73 10.13
CA ASN A 120 1.04 7.71 9.74
C ASN A 120 0.58 6.33 10.16
N VAL A 121 0.94 5.32 9.36
CA VAL A 121 0.87 3.93 9.81
C VAL A 121 2.08 3.70 10.70
N ALA A 122 1.86 3.28 11.94
CA ALA A 122 2.95 3.03 12.88
C ALA A 122 3.89 1.97 12.32
N ASP A 123 5.20 2.21 12.46
CA ASP A 123 6.20 1.27 11.98
C ASP A 123 6.40 0.16 13.01
N PRO A 124 5.96 -1.08 12.73
CA PRO A 124 6.03 -2.16 13.70
C PRO A 124 7.47 -2.62 13.98
N TRP A 125 8.44 -2.18 13.16
CA TRP A 125 9.85 -2.41 13.46
C TRP A 125 10.24 -1.79 14.79
N TYR A 126 9.62 -0.64 15.13
CA TYR A 126 9.89 0.07 16.39
C TYR A 126 8.89 -0.26 17.47
N THR A 127 7.60 -0.37 17.12
CA THR A 127 6.53 -0.58 18.10
C THR A 127 6.33 -2.04 18.45
N GLU A 128 6.69 -2.96 17.55
CA GLU A 128 6.40 -4.39 17.62
C GLU A 128 4.90 -4.71 17.68
N ASP A 129 4.05 -3.71 17.41
CA ASP A 129 2.60 -3.88 17.46
C ASP A 129 2.04 -4.12 16.06
N PHE A 130 2.11 -5.37 15.62
CA PHE A 130 1.64 -5.76 14.28
C PHE A 130 0.12 -5.73 14.16
N GLU A 131 -0.59 -5.84 15.28
CA GLU A 131 -2.05 -5.73 15.25
C GLU A 131 -2.49 -4.30 14.91
N ALA A 132 -1.84 -3.30 15.50
CA ALA A 132 -2.13 -1.91 15.18
C ALA A 132 -1.81 -1.61 13.71
N THR A 133 -0.68 -2.10 13.22
CA THR A 133 -0.30 -1.94 11.81
C THR A 133 -1.32 -2.60 10.88
N TRP A 134 -1.76 -3.81 11.22
CA TRP A 134 -2.77 -4.53 10.45
C TRP A 134 -4.07 -3.73 10.35
N LYS A 135 -4.54 -3.18 11.47
CA LYS A 135 -5.79 -2.41 11.48
C LYS A 135 -5.68 -1.17 10.61
N ASP A 136 -4.56 -0.44 10.70
CA ASP A 136 -4.34 0.74 9.88
C ASP A 136 -4.28 0.38 8.39
N VAL A 137 -3.54 -0.67 8.06
CA VAL A 137 -3.39 -1.12 6.67
C VAL A 137 -4.74 -1.55 6.11
N LEU A 138 -5.51 -2.32 6.87
CA LEU A 138 -6.84 -2.75 6.43
C LEU A 138 -7.75 -1.55 6.21
N ASP A 139 -7.79 -0.62 7.16
CA ASP A 139 -8.62 0.57 7.06
C ASP A 139 -8.26 1.41 5.83
N GLY A 140 -6.96 1.64 5.61
CA GLY A 140 -6.49 2.39 4.45
C GLY A 140 -6.83 1.73 3.13
N CYS A 141 -6.64 0.41 3.05
CA CYS A 141 -6.95 -0.33 1.82
C CYS A 141 -8.46 -0.35 1.55
N GLN A 142 -9.28 -0.47 2.58
CA GLN A 142 -10.73 -0.38 2.44
C GLN A 142 -11.14 1.00 1.93
N GLY A 143 -10.49 2.06 2.43
CA GLY A 143 -10.73 3.42 1.96
C GLY A 143 -10.39 3.60 0.48
N LEU A 144 -9.27 3.05 0.04
CA LEU A 144 -8.87 3.09 -1.36
C LEU A 144 -9.87 2.36 -2.25
N LEU A 145 -10.32 1.19 -1.83
CA LEU A 145 -11.31 0.43 -2.59
C LEU A 145 -12.61 1.20 -2.71
N LYS A 146 -13.05 1.81 -1.60
CA LYS A 146 -14.28 2.60 -1.59
C LYS A 146 -14.18 3.79 -2.55
N GLU A 147 -13.04 4.48 -2.56
CA GLU A 147 -12.80 5.60 -3.48
C GLU A 147 -12.88 5.13 -4.93
N PHE A 148 -12.26 4.00 -5.24
CA PHE A 148 -12.29 3.44 -6.59
C PHE A 148 -13.72 3.14 -7.02
N MET A 149 -14.51 2.52 -6.16
CA MET A 149 -15.89 2.17 -6.46
C MET A 149 -16.74 3.42 -6.66
N THR A 150 -16.49 4.46 -5.88
CA THR A 150 -17.17 5.74 -6.03
C THR A 150 -16.82 6.41 -7.36
N GLU A 151 -15.53 6.38 -7.74
CA GLU A 151 -15.07 6.94 -9.01
C GLU A 151 -15.76 6.26 -10.21
N ARG A 152 -16.03 4.97 -10.08
CA ARG A 152 -16.73 4.21 -11.12
C ARG A 152 -18.23 4.49 -11.15
N GLY A 153 -18.77 5.14 -10.12
CA GLY A 153 -20.21 5.31 -9.98
C GLY A 153 -20.92 4.05 -9.49
N ASP A 154 -20.21 3.14 -8.83
CA ASP A 154 -20.75 1.87 -8.34
C ASP A 154 -21.31 1.96 -6.93
N SER A 155 -21.43 3.12 -6.44
CA SER A 155 -21.94 3.26 -5.08
C SER A 155 -23.44 2.95 -5.00
N ASN A 156 -23.05 3.06 -5.71
CA ASN A 156 -23.86 3.24 -5.64
C ASN A 156 -24.38 2.71 -5.52
N GLY A 157 -24.37 2.45 -5.65
CA GLY A 157 -24.65 2.21 -5.59
C GLY A 157 -25.19 2.39 -5.63
N THR A 158 -25.06 3.07 -5.96
CA THR A 158 -25.50 3.49 -6.00
C THR A 158 -26.06 3.86 -6.33
N LYS A 159 -26.30 4.12 -6.60
CA LYS A 159 -26.61 4.58 -7.03
C LYS A 159 -27.34 4.75 -7.01
N ARG A 160 -27.74 4.81 -7.07
CA ARG A 160 -28.10 5.15 -7.17
C ARG A 160 -28.64 5.28 -6.92
#